data_b2057c7b82009e6b5bc9815103a9564b
#
_entry.id   b2057c7b82009e6b5bc9815103a9564b
#
_cell.length_a   1.000
_cell.length_b   1.000
_cell.length_c   1.000
_cell.angle_alpha   90.00
_cell.angle_beta   90.00
_cell.angle_gamma   90.00
#
_symmetry.space_group_name_H-M   'P 1'
#
loop_
_entity.id
_entity.type
_entity.pdbx_description
1 polymer ?
#
loop_
_entity_poly.entity_id
_entity_poly.type
_entity_poly.pdbx_seq_one_letter_code
_entity_poly.pdbx_strand_id
1 'polypeptide(L)'
;YNPIYMMANSGARGSMNQIRQLAGMRGLMANTAGKTIEIPIKSNFREGLSVLEYFISTRGARKGMADTALRTADSGYLTRRMVDVCQDVIIREPDCGTTEGVWASAVYDRGQLVESFGTAIHGRFPAQPITDPQTGEVLFDTDHMLMPEDADVLEAHGVTRAFIRSVLTCEARIGVCAKCYGINLAIGKPVNAGEAVGVIAAQSIGEPGTQLTMRTFHTGGVAGDDITQGLPRVEELFEARKPKKMATLSEISGTVSIEEAKKGVMYSITVTNEAEGETVVYTVPHSAGILVHNGDHV
;
A
#
# COMPACT_ATOMS: atom_id res chain seq x y z
N TYR A 1 -30.26 15.60 -3.36
CA TYR A 1 -29.36 14.42 -3.37
C TYR A 1 -29.32 13.81 -4.78
N ASN A 2 -28.18 13.97 -5.48
CA ASN A 2 -27.97 13.38 -6.81
C ASN A 2 -27.43 11.95 -6.68
N PRO A 3 -28.12 10.94 -7.22
CA PRO A 3 -27.69 9.53 -7.10
C PRO A 3 -26.27 9.28 -7.64
N ILE A 4 -25.88 9.94 -8.74
CA ILE A 4 -24.54 9.80 -9.34
C ILE A 4 -23.47 10.34 -8.38
N TYR A 5 -23.71 11.49 -7.75
CA TYR A 5 -22.80 12.04 -6.75
C TYR A 5 -22.68 11.13 -5.54
N MET A 6 -23.81 10.61 -5.04
CA MET A 6 -23.81 9.69 -3.89
C MET A 6 -23.00 8.43 -4.17
N MET A 7 -23.16 7.81 -5.34
CA MET A 7 -22.39 6.63 -5.73
C MET A 7 -20.90 6.91 -5.84
N ALA A 8 -20.52 8.03 -6.43
CA ALA A 8 -19.11 8.40 -6.61
C ALA A 8 -18.45 8.82 -5.28
N ASN A 9 -19.18 9.55 -4.43
CA ASN A 9 -18.68 10.02 -3.13
C ASN A 9 -18.52 8.89 -2.12
N SER A 10 -19.43 7.91 -2.14
CA SER A 10 -19.33 6.71 -1.30
C SER A 10 -18.28 5.70 -1.79
N GLY A 11 -17.71 5.87 -2.97
CA GLY A 11 -16.77 4.94 -3.58
C GLY A 11 -17.41 3.65 -4.13
N ALA A 12 -18.74 3.50 -4.07
CA ALA A 12 -19.42 2.30 -4.51
C ALA A 12 -19.28 2.09 -6.02
N ARG A 13 -19.42 3.15 -6.82
CA ARG A 13 -19.27 3.08 -8.28
C ARG A 13 -18.91 4.43 -8.87
N GLY A 14 -17.98 4.41 -9.83
CA GLY A 14 -17.55 5.61 -10.53
C GLY A 14 -16.54 6.44 -9.75
N SER A 15 -16.06 7.50 -10.39
CA SER A 15 -15.14 8.47 -9.79
C SER A 15 -15.51 9.90 -10.21
N MET A 16 -15.07 10.90 -9.45
CA MET A 16 -15.25 12.31 -9.79
C MET A 16 -14.64 12.67 -11.15
N ASN A 17 -13.53 12.02 -11.53
CA ASN A 17 -12.92 12.19 -12.86
C ASN A 17 -13.84 11.74 -14.00
N GLN A 18 -14.55 10.64 -13.82
CA GLN A 18 -15.51 10.15 -14.80
C GLN A 18 -16.73 11.10 -14.92
N ILE A 19 -17.24 11.61 -13.80
CA ILE A 19 -18.33 12.61 -13.78
C ILE A 19 -17.86 13.88 -14.50
N ARG A 20 -16.63 14.34 -14.25
CA ARG A 20 -16.05 15.52 -14.91
C ARG A 20 -15.99 15.34 -16.43
N GLN A 21 -15.63 14.16 -16.92
CA GLN A 21 -15.61 13.87 -18.36
C GLN A 21 -17.01 13.82 -18.99
N LEU A 22 -18.03 13.44 -18.23
CA LEU A 22 -19.41 13.35 -18.70
C LEU A 22 -20.12 14.72 -18.74
N ALA A 23 -19.90 15.57 -17.73
CA ALA A 23 -20.67 16.80 -17.51
C ALA A 23 -19.82 18.06 -17.32
N GLY A 24 -18.52 17.95 -17.23
CA GLY A 24 -17.59 19.07 -17.09
C GLY A 24 -16.73 19.27 -18.34
N MET A 25 -15.40 19.30 -18.16
CA MET A 25 -14.42 19.40 -19.24
C MET A 25 -13.49 18.18 -19.21
N ARG A 26 -13.25 17.53 -20.33
CA ARG A 26 -12.34 16.37 -20.39
C ARG A 26 -10.90 16.73 -20.06
N GLY A 27 -10.39 17.85 -20.57
CA GLY A 27 -9.06 18.35 -20.26
C GLY A 27 -7.97 17.85 -21.19
N LEU A 28 -6.74 17.81 -20.67
CA LEU A 28 -5.55 17.41 -21.43
C LEU A 28 -5.50 15.90 -21.63
N MET A 29 -5.14 15.47 -22.85
CA MET A 29 -5.04 14.08 -23.24
C MET A 29 -3.57 13.67 -23.44
N ALA A 30 -3.24 12.43 -23.15
CA ALA A 30 -1.94 11.86 -23.47
C ALA A 30 -1.93 11.27 -24.89
N ASN A 31 -0.81 11.44 -25.60
CA ASN A 31 -0.57 10.78 -26.88
C ASN A 31 -0.19 9.30 -26.67
N THR A 32 0.04 8.56 -27.76
CA THR A 32 0.44 7.15 -27.72
C THR A 32 1.80 6.92 -27.02
N ALA A 33 2.68 7.92 -26.98
CA ALA A 33 3.97 7.88 -26.30
C ALA A 33 3.87 8.27 -24.79
N GLY A 34 2.65 8.63 -24.29
CA GLY A 34 2.46 9.07 -22.91
C GLY A 34 2.69 10.57 -22.68
N LYS A 35 3.14 11.32 -23.71
CA LYS A 35 3.34 12.76 -23.60
C LYS A 35 2.02 13.51 -23.73
N THR A 36 1.81 14.54 -22.90
CA THR A 36 0.61 15.37 -22.91
C THR A 36 0.49 16.14 -24.22
N ILE A 37 -0.71 16.15 -24.81
CA ILE A 37 -1.06 16.96 -25.96
C ILE A 37 -1.46 18.35 -25.46
N GLU A 38 -0.87 19.40 -26.03
CA GLU A 38 -1.04 20.79 -25.58
C GLU A 38 -2.47 21.33 -25.78
N ILE A 39 -3.21 20.76 -26.73
CA ILE A 39 -4.59 21.18 -27.04
C ILE A 39 -5.56 20.46 -26.09
N PRO A 40 -6.20 21.17 -25.14
CA PRO A 40 -7.18 20.57 -24.23
C PRO A 40 -8.51 20.31 -24.93
N ILE A 41 -9.19 19.24 -24.51
CA ILE A 41 -10.58 18.99 -24.88
C ILE A 41 -11.48 19.76 -23.91
N LYS A 42 -12.13 20.79 -24.41
CA LYS A 42 -13.01 21.68 -23.62
C LYS A 42 -14.41 21.11 -23.46
N SER A 43 -14.87 20.31 -24.42
CA SER A 43 -16.19 19.69 -24.44
C SER A 43 -16.26 18.48 -23.49
N ASN A 44 -17.47 18.07 -23.17
CA ASN A 44 -17.79 16.85 -22.43
C ASN A 44 -18.57 15.87 -23.30
N PHE A 45 -18.77 14.65 -22.80
CA PHE A 45 -19.50 13.63 -23.56
C PHE A 45 -20.99 13.95 -23.70
N ARG A 46 -21.60 14.72 -22.80
CA ARG A 46 -23.01 15.10 -22.87
C ARG A 46 -23.26 16.10 -23.99
N GLU A 47 -22.39 17.07 -24.20
CA GLU A 47 -22.47 18.07 -25.27
C GLU A 47 -22.04 17.50 -26.62
N GLY A 48 -21.19 16.48 -26.58
CA GLY A 48 -20.53 15.92 -27.74
C GLY A 48 -19.20 16.59 -28.04
N LEU A 49 -18.34 15.87 -28.72
CA LEU A 49 -17.00 16.32 -29.10
C LEU A 49 -16.97 16.80 -30.54
N SER A 50 -16.17 17.82 -30.84
CA SER A 50 -15.85 18.17 -32.22
C SER A 50 -15.03 17.03 -32.87
N VAL A 51 -14.99 16.99 -34.20
CA VAL A 51 -14.28 15.95 -34.96
C VAL A 51 -12.81 15.88 -34.54
N LEU A 52 -12.17 17.03 -34.34
CA LEU A 52 -10.77 17.10 -33.90
C LEU A 52 -10.57 16.57 -32.46
N GLU A 53 -11.42 16.99 -31.53
CA GLU A 53 -11.40 16.53 -30.16
C GLU A 53 -11.67 15.01 -30.06
N TYR A 54 -12.60 14.51 -30.84
CA TYR A 54 -12.86 13.08 -30.95
C TYR A 54 -11.63 12.32 -31.44
N PHE A 55 -10.99 12.80 -32.51
CA PHE A 55 -9.78 12.16 -33.05
C PHE A 55 -8.63 12.12 -32.04
N ILE A 56 -8.39 13.22 -31.32
CA ILE A 56 -7.39 13.27 -30.23
C ILE A 56 -7.74 12.26 -29.15
N SER A 57 -9.00 12.20 -28.74
CA SER A 57 -9.52 11.30 -27.71
C SER A 57 -9.36 9.81 -28.07
N THR A 58 -9.59 9.44 -29.34
CA THR A 58 -9.52 8.03 -29.78
C THR A 58 -8.11 7.45 -29.69
N ARG A 59 -7.07 8.27 -29.84
CA ARG A 59 -5.66 7.84 -29.69
C ARG A 59 -5.37 7.34 -28.28
N GLY A 60 -5.80 8.10 -27.26
CA GLY A 60 -5.66 7.71 -25.87
C GLY A 60 -6.48 6.46 -25.51
N ALA A 61 -7.71 6.37 -26.02
CA ALA A 61 -8.57 5.22 -25.82
C ALA A 61 -7.99 3.94 -26.42
N ARG A 62 -7.48 4.01 -27.67
CA ARG A 62 -6.82 2.86 -28.33
C ARG A 62 -5.59 2.39 -27.57
N LYS A 63 -4.75 3.33 -27.09
CA LYS A 63 -3.61 2.99 -26.25
C LYS A 63 -4.06 2.28 -24.96
N GLY A 64 -5.07 2.81 -24.26
CA GLY A 64 -5.60 2.21 -23.05
C GLY A 64 -6.10 0.78 -23.27
N MET A 65 -6.80 0.51 -24.38
CA MET A 65 -7.24 -0.85 -24.72
C MET A 65 -6.07 -1.80 -24.99
N ALA A 66 -5.07 -1.37 -25.75
CA ALA A 66 -3.90 -2.17 -26.04
C ALA A 66 -3.08 -2.45 -24.78
N ASP A 67 -2.85 -1.43 -23.95
CA ASP A 67 -2.11 -1.57 -22.68
C ASP A 67 -2.83 -2.53 -21.73
N THR A 68 -4.15 -2.48 -21.64
CA THR A 68 -4.94 -3.41 -20.82
C THR A 68 -4.78 -4.84 -21.29
N ALA A 69 -4.87 -5.09 -22.58
CA ALA A 69 -4.72 -6.44 -23.15
C ALA A 69 -3.32 -7.03 -22.89
N LEU A 70 -2.27 -6.22 -23.01
CA LEU A 70 -0.89 -6.65 -22.76
C LEU A 70 -0.63 -6.90 -21.26
N ARG A 71 -1.07 -5.99 -20.38
CA ARG A 71 -0.85 -6.11 -18.93
C ARG A 71 -1.62 -7.24 -18.25
N THR A 72 -2.67 -7.76 -18.88
CA THR A 72 -3.36 -8.95 -18.37
C THR A 72 -2.42 -10.15 -18.30
N ALA A 73 -1.55 -10.31 -19.31
CA ALA A 73 -0.53 -11.36 -19.31
C ALA A 73 0.50 -11.16 -18.18
N ASP A 74 0.93 -9.93 -17.92
CA ASP A 74 1.88 -9.60 -16.85
C ASP A 74 1.28 -9.94 -15.47
N SER A 75 0.01 -9.59 -15.24
CA SER A 75 -0.71 -9.93 -14.00
C SER A 75 -0.80 -11.45 -13.79
N GLY A 76 -1.10 -12.21 -14.84
CA GLY A 76 -1.15 -13.67 -14.78
C GLY A 76 0.24 -14.27 -14.48
N TYR A 77 1.28 -13.74 -15.08
CA TYR A 77 2.66 -14.18 -14.84
C TYR A 77 3.14 -13.84 -13.42
N LEU A 78 2.81 -12.65 -12.89
CA LEU A 78 3.10 -12.32 -11.49
C LEU A 78 2.43 -13.29 -10.52
N THR A 79 1.14 -13.56 -10.71
CA THR A 79 0.38 -14.50 -9.89
C THR A 79 1.01 -15.88 -9.90
N ARG A 80 1.39 -16.39 -11.08
CA ARG A 80 2.05 -17.69 -11.22
C ARG A 80 3.36 -17.74 -10.42
N ARG A 81 4.23 -16.74 -10.56
CA ARG A 81 5.49 -16.67 -9.82
C ARG A 81 5.28 -16.65 -8.31
N MET A 82 4.29 -15.89 -7.83
CA MET A 82 3.95 -15.87 -6.40
C MET A 82 3.46 -17.24 -5.90
N VAL A 83 2.61 -17.92 -6.67
CA VAL A 83 2.15 -19.28 -6.32
C VAL A 83 3.32 -20.26 -6.29
N ASP A 84 4.21 -20.24 -7.29
CA ASP A 84 5.37 -21.13 -7.37
C ASP A 84 6.31 -20.96 -6.15
N VAL A 85 6.47 -19.72 -5.64
CA VAL A 85 7.29 -19.44 -4.45
C VAL A 85 6.58 -19.81 -3.14
N CYS A 86 5.27 -19.54 -3.06
CA CYS A 86 4.52 -19.66 -1.80
C CYS A 86 3.82 -21.02 -1.62
N GLN A 87 3.87 -21.94 -2.58
CA GLN A 87 3.13 -23.22 -2.51
C GLN A 87 3.53 -24.09 -1.31
N ASP A 88 4.76 -23.97 -0.84
CA ASP A 88 5.27 -24.75 0.30
C ASP A 88 4.90 -24.14 1.67
N VAL A 89 4.30 -22.94 1.68
CA VAL A 89 3.83 -22.31 2.90
C VAL A 89 2.45 -22.88 3.28
N ILE A 90 2.49 -23.93 4.07
CA ILE A 90 1.32 -24.70 4.53
C ILE A 90 1.32 -24.68 6.05
N ILE A 91 0.13 -24.72 6.66
CA ILE A 91 0.00 -24.90 8.11
C ILE A 91 0.39 -26.34 8.47
N ARG A 92 1.51 -26.53 9.17
CA ARG A 92 2.04 -27.86 9.48
C ARG A 92 1.89 -28.26 10.94
N GLU A 93 1.91 -27.31 11.84
CA GLU A 93 1.86 -27.56 13.29
C GLU A 93 0.90 -26.59 13.99
N PRO A 94 0.35 -26.98 15.16
CA PRO A 94 -0.56 -26.12 15.90
C PRO A 94 0.16 -24.89 16.47
N ASP A 95 1.35 -25.07 17.02
CA ASP A 95 2.11 -24.01 17.69
C ASP A 95 3.61 -24.28 17.57
N CYS A 96 4.38 -23.28 17.17
CA CYS A 96 5.85 -23.35 17.11
C CYS A 96 6.54 -22.98 18.45
N GLY A 97 5.78 -22.52 19.45
CA GLY A 97 6.29 -22.15 20.76
C GLY A 97 7.08 -20.84 20.84
N THR A 98 7.12 -20.03 19.75
CA THR A 98 7.85 -18.76 19.78
C THR A 98 7.22 -17.76 20.75
N THR A 99 8.04 -16.97 21.41
CA THR A 99 7.63 -15.82 22.22
C THR A 99 7.77 -14.50 21.46
N GLU A 100 8.31 -14.56 20.24
CA GLU A 100 8.48 -13.41 19.38
C GLU A 100 7.16 -13.01 18.72
N GLY A 101 7.01 -11.71 18.47
CA GLY A 101 5.80 -11.16 17.85
C GLY A 101 6.05 -9.80 17.25
N VAL A 102 4.96 -9.15 16.87
CA VAL A 102 4.96 -7.77 16.37
C VAL A 102 3.97 -6.92 17.16
N TRP A 103 4.30 -5.66 17.36
CA TRP A 103 3.37 -4.71 17.96
C TRP A 103 2.30 -4.30 16.95
N ALA A 104 1.05 -4.54 17.29
CA ALA A 104 -0.11 -4.05 16.58
C ALA A 104 -0.72 -2.85 17.30
N SER A 105 -1.01 -1.79 16.56
CA SER A 105 -1.66 -0.57 17.02
C SER A 105 -2.47 0.02 15.87
N ALA A 106 -3.33 1.00 16.15
CA ALA A 106 -4.02 1.74 15.11
C ALA A 106 -3.03 2.46 14.18
N VAL A 107 -3.27 2.39 12.88
CA VAL A 107 -2.43 3.01 11.85
C VAL A 107 -3.08 4.30 11.36
N TYR A 108 -2.31 5.40 11.42
CA TYR A 108 -2.73 6.71 10.95
C TYR A 108 -1.88 7.16 9.78
N ASP A 109 -2.50 7.68 8.73
CA ASP A 109 -1.82 8.39 7.64
C ASP A 109 -2.31 9.84 7.60
N ARG A 110 -1.38 10.81 7.72
CA ARG A 110 -1.66 12.26 7.74
C ARG A 110 -2.81 12.66 8.66
N GLY A 111 -2.91 12.00 9.82
CA GLY A 111 -3.96 12.25 10.81
C GLY A 111 -5.31 11.59 10.53
N GLN A 112 -5.44 10.84 9.43
CA GLN A 112 -6.61 10.01 9.16
C GLN A 112 -6.37 8.57 9.60
N LEU A 113 -7.35 7.98 10.27
CA LEU A 113 -7.33 6.58 10.66
C LEU A 113 -7.44 5.70 9.40
N VAL A 114 -6.38 4.94 9.10
CA VAL A 114 -6.34 3.99 7.98
C VAL A 114 -6.81 2.61 8.45
N GLU A 115 -6.31 2.16 9.60
CA GLU A 115 -6.65 0.87 10.18
C GLU A 115 -6.89 1.03 11.68
N SER A 116 -8.05 0.56 12.18
CA SER A 116 -8.35 0.60 13.60
C SER A 116 -7.56 -0.47 14.37
N PHE A 117 -7.35 -0.25 15.66
CA PHE A 117 -6.68 -1.22 16.53
C PHE A 117 -7.40 -2.58 16.50
N GLY A 118 -8.73 -2.59 16.57
CA GLY A 118 -9.52 -3.82 16.50
C GLY A 118 -9.34 -4.59 15.18
N THR A 119 -9.18 -3.89 14.04
CA THR A 119 -8.90 -4.54 12.76
C THR A 119 -7.50 -5.15 12.74
N ALA A 120 -6.50 -4.46 13.29
CA ALA A 120 -5.11 -4.91 13.31
C ALA A 120 -4.90 -6.18 14.15
N ILE A 121 -5.66 -6.36 15.24
CA ILE A 121 -5.54 -7.53 16.12
C ILE A 121 -6.53 -8.66 15.78
N HIS A 122 -7.50 -8.41 14.90
CA HIS A 122 -8.55 -9.37 14.59
C HIS A 122 -7.99 -10.73 14.13
N GLY A 123 -8.39 -11.78 14.81
CA GLY A 123 -8.03 -13.16 14.51
C GLY A 123 -6.56 -13.51 14.80
N ARG A 124 -5.86 -12.69 15.56
CA ARG A 124 -4.49 -12.93 15.98
C ARG A 124 -4.42 -13.49 17.40
N PHE A 125 -3.34 -14.21 17.71
CA PHE A 125 -3.04 -14.66 19.04
C PHE A 125 -2.01 -13.72 19.69
N PRO A 126 -2.16 -13.36 20.98
CA PRO A 126 -1.12 -12.64 21.71
C PRO A 126 0.18 -13.45 21.76
N ALA A 127 1.33 -12.79 21.62
CA ALA A 127 2.64 -13.41 21.84
C ALA A 127 2.99 -13.42 23.33
N GLN A 128 2.43 -12.47 24.09
CA GLN A 128 2.53 -12.36 25.54
C GLN A 128 1.15 -12.07 26.12
N PRO A 129 0.86 -12.47 27.39
CA PRO A 129 -0.41 -12.13 28.01
C PRO A 129 -0.64 -10.62 28.02
N ILE A 130 -1.85 -10.21 27.59
CA ILE A 130 -2.23 -8.79 27.60
C ILE A 130 -2.76 -8.45 28.97
N THR A 131 -2.10 -7.52 29.65
CA THR A 131 -2.45 -7.08 30.99
C THR A 131 -3.05 -5.68 30.98
N ASP A 132 -3.97 -5.43 31.90
CA ASP A 132 -4.49 -4.10 32.17
C ASP A 132 -3.37 -3.19 32.71
N PRO A 133 -3.09 -2.06 32.07
CA PRO A 133 -2.05 -1.13 32.52
C PRO A 133 -2.32 -0.50 33.90
N GLN A 134 -3.57 -0.53 34.39
CA GLN A 134 -3.96 0.06 35.68
C GLN A 134 -3.97 -0.94 36.82
N THR A 135 -4.54 -2.12 36.59
CA THR A 135 -4.74 -3.16 37.62
C THR A 135 -3.65 -4.23 37.59
N GLY A 136 -2.97 -4.43 36.48
CA GLY A 136 -2.01 -5.52 36.26
C GLY A 136 -2.66 -6.90 36.08
N GLU A 137 -3.97 -6.97 36.02
CA GLU A 137 -4.68 -8.23 35.75
C GLU A 137 -4.51 -8.65 34.29
N VAL A 138 -4.43 -9.97 34.05
CA VAL A 138 -4.38 -10.52 32.70
C VAL A 138 -5.78 -10.48 32.10
N LEU A 139 -5.94 -9.68 31.04
CA LEU A 139 -7.19 -9.57 30.29
C LEU A 139 -7.34 -10.73 29.30
N PHE A 140 -6.28 -11.00 28.52
CA PHE A 140 -6.27 -12.10 27.56
C PHE A 140 -4.93 -12.84 27.60
N ASP A 141 -5.03 -14.16 27.58
CA ASP A 141 -3.86 -15.04 27.57
C ASP A 141 -3.41 -15.38 26.14
N THR A 142 -2.24 -15.96 25.99
CA THR A 142 -1.58 -16.34 24.73
C THR A 142 -2.38 -17.37 23.91
N ASP A 143 -3.28 -18.11 24.54
CA ASP A 143 -4.13 -19.13 23.90
C ASP A 143 -5.48 -18.59 23.41
N HIS A 144 -5.78 -17.33 23.74
CA HIS A 144 -7.02 -16.68 23.29
C HIS A 144 -6.83 -16.01 21.93
N MET A 145 -7.67 -16.38 20.94
CA MET A 145 -7.70 -15.71 19.65
C MET A 145 -8.53 -14.43 19.76
N LEU A 146 -7.88 -13.29 19.54
CA LEU A 146 -8.51 -11.97 19.65
C LEU A 146 -9.57 -11.77 18.56
N MET A 147 -10.79 -11.44 19.00
CA MET A 147 -11.92 -11.13 18.14
C MET A 147 -12.23 -9.63 18.17
N PRO A 148 -13.06 -9.10 17.24
CA PRO A 148 -13.38 -7.68 17.24
C PRO A 148 -14.00 -7.17 18.55
N GLU A 149 -14.78 -8.02 19.24
CA GLU A 149 -15.39 -7.70 20.53
C GLU A 149 -14.36 -7.52 21.65
N ASP A 150 -13.25 -8.27 21.58
CA ASP A 150 -12.15 -8.18 22.56
C ASP A 150 -11.38 -6.84 22.42
N ALA A 151 -11.37 -6.27 21.20
CA ALA A 151 -10.76 -4.96 20.97
C ALA A 151 -11.48 -3.85 21.74
N ASP A 152 -12.79 -3.89 21.79
CA ASP A 152 -13.59 -2.92 22.56
C ASP A 152 -13.29 -3.00 24.07
N VAL A 153 -13.08 -4.22 24.57
CA VAL A 153 -12.65 -4.45 25.96
C VAL A 153 -11.26 -3.89 26.21
N LEU A 154 -10.30 -4.17 25.32
CA LEU A 154 -8.93 -3.66 25.44
C LEU A 154 -8.88 -2.13 25.41
N GLU A 155 -9.61 -1.50 24.49
CA GLU A 155 -9.69 -0.04 24.39
C GLU A 155 -10.34 0.59 25.64
N ALA A 156 -11.37 -0.06 26.22
CA ALA A 156 -12.00 0.40 27.47
C ALA A 156 -11.03 0.38 28.66
N HIS A 157 -10.08 -0.56 28.70
CA HIS A 157 -9.00 -0.64 29.71
C HIS A 157 -7.78 0.23 29.34
N GLY A 158 -7.84 1.02 28.25
CA GLY A 158 -6.77 1.93 27.83
C GLY A 158 -5.59 1.24 27.13
N VAL A 159 -5.75 0.01 26.67
CA VAL A 159 -4.74 -0.70 25.88
C VAL A 159 -4.83 -0.23 24.42
N THR A 160 -3.81 0.46 23.94
CA THR A 160 -3.75 1.01 22.57
C THR A 160 -2.85 0.21 21.63
N ARG A 161 -2.11 -0.75 22.15
CA ARG A 161 -1.20 -1.63 21.40
C ARG A 161 -1.15 -3.01 22.03
N ALA A 162 -1.06 -4.04 21.20
CA ALA A 162 -0.93 -5.42 21.63
C ALA A 162 0.28 -6.09 20.94
N PHE A 163 0.99 -6.95 21.67
CA PHE A 163 2.08 -7.74 21.14
C PHE A 163 1.52 -9.06 20.64
N ILE A 164 1.39 -9.21 19.30
CA ILE A 164 0.69 -10.33 18.66
C ILE A 164 1.65 -11.23 17.90
N ARG A 165 1.29 -12.50 17.78
CA ARG A 165 2.00 -13.48 16.96
C ARG A 165 1.85 -13.16 15.46
N SER A 166 2.92 -13.37 14.70
CA SER A 166 2.96 -13.09 13.26
C SER A 166 3.61 -14.25 12.51
N VAL A 167 3.23 -14.40 11.25
CA VAL A 167 3.91 -15.33 10.32
C VAL A 167 5.36 -14.95 10.07
N LEU A 168 5.72 -13.67 10.26
CA LEU A 168 7.07 -13.15 10.06
C LEU A 168 8.06 -13.60 11.15
N THR A 169 7.55 -13.87 12.36
CA THR A 169 8.33 -14.31 13.52
C THR A 169 8.10 -15.78 13.86
N CYS A 170 7.48 -16.53 12.96
CA CYS A 170 7.19 -17.93 13.17
C CYS A 170 8.46 -18.77 13.08
N GLU A 171 8.73 -19.59 14.09
CA GLU A 171 9.89 -20.48 14.18
C GLU A 171 9.62 -21.90 13.67
N ALA A 172 8.48 -22.12 13.00
CA ALA A 172 8.20 -23.40 12.36
C ALA A 172 9.29 -23.75 11.33
N ARG A 173 9.81 -24.96 11.38
CA ARG A 173 10.91 -25.41 10.51
C ARG A 173 10.53 -25.37 9.02
N ILE A 174 9.30 -25.70 8.68
CA ILE A 174 8.76 -25.70 7.31
C ILE A 174 7.32 -25.22 7.37
N GLY A 175 6.96 -24.24 6.54
CA GLY A 175 5.63 -23.66 6.54
C GLY A 175 5.40 -22.68 7.70
N VAL A 176 4.21 -22.67 8.26
CA VAL A 176 3.79 -21.79 9.35
C VAL A 176 2.96 -22.57 10.35
N CYS A 177 2.98 -22.19 11.63
CA CYS A 177 2.10 -22.78 12.64
C CYS A 177 0.72 -22.07 12.68
N ALA A 178 -0.30 -22.78 13.18
CA ALA A 178 -1.65 -22.25 13.23
C ALA A 178 -1.81 -21.01 14.09
N LYS A 179 -1.15 -20.94 15.25
CA LYS A 179 -1.20 -19.76 16.13
C LYS A 179 -0.56 -18.51 15.51
N CYS A 180 0.58 -18.65 14.82
CA CYS A 180 1.22 -17.52 14.13
C CYS A 180 0.42 -17.01 12.94
N TYR A 181 -0.31 -17.89 12.26
CA TYR A 181 -1.21 -17.50 11.18
C TYR A 181 -2.51 -16.88 11.73
N GLY A 182 -3.16 -17.53 12.70
CA GLY A 182 -4.37 -17.05 13.35
C GLY A 182 -5.66 -17.57 12.70
N ILE A 183 -6.59 -16.67 12.43
CA ILE A 183 -7.93 -16.96 11.96
C ILE A 183 -7.98 -17.42 10.49
N ASN A 184 -8.83 -18.39 10.20
CA ASN A 184 -9.32 -18.66 8.85
C ASN A 184 -10.53 -17.77 8.59
N LEU A 185 -10.39 -16.77 7.73
CA LEU A 185 -11.42 -15.77 7.44
C LEU A 185 -12.69 -16.35 6.81
N ALA A 186 -12.62 -17.54 6.19
CA ALA A 186 -13.79 -18.15 5.55
C ALA A 186 -14.77 -18.74 6.58
N ILE A 187 -14.25 -19.25 7.69
CA ILE A 187 -15.05 -19.94 8.72
C ILE A 187 -15.06 -19.25 10.08
N GLY A 188 -14.26 -18.19 10.29
CA GLY A 188 -14.18 -17.43 11.53
C GLY A 188 -13.59 -18.22 12.73
N LYS A 189 -12.81 -19.27 12.46
CA LYS A 189 -12.17 -20.13 13.47
C LYS A 189 -10.67 -20.18 13.25
N PRO A 190 -9.87 -20.62 14.23
CA PRO A 190 -8.45 -20.87 14.01
C PRO A 190 -8.23 -21.77 12.80
N VAL A 191 -7.16 -21.50 12.05
CA VAL A 191 -6.80 -22.25 10.84
C VAL A 191 -6.47 -23.71 11.19
N ASN A 192 -6.85 -24.63 10.30
CA ASN A 192 -6.56 -26.05 10.45
C ASN A 192 -5.18 -26.42 9.89
N ALA A 193 -4.57 -27.44 10.45
CA ALA A 193 -3.37 -28.04 9.86
C ALA A 193 -3.65 -28.59 8.46
N GLY A 194 -2.69 -28.39 7.54
CA GLY A 194 -2.80 -28.81 6.12
C GLY A 194 -3.34 -27.71 5.20
N GLU A 195 -3.75 -26.55 5.68
CA GLU A 195 -4.25 -25.47 4.84
C GLU A 195 -3.10 -24.77 4.09
N ALA A 196 -3.24 -24.62 2.77
CA ALA A 196 -2.23 -24.04 1.90
C ALA A 196 -2.34 -22.50 1.88
N VAL A 197 -2.00 -21.87 2.98
CA VAL A 197 -2.17 -20.41 3.19
C VAL A 197 -1.33 -19.56 2.25
N GLY A 198 -0.17 -20.07 1.81
CA GLY A 198 0.68 -19.36 0.85
C GLY A 198 0.03 -19.25 -0.53
N VAL A 199 -0.62 -20.29 -1.01
CA VAL A 199 -1.37 -20.25 -2.29
C VAL A 199 -2.56 -19.30 -2.17
N ILE A 200 -3.30 -19.33 -1.05
CA ILE A 200 -4.41 -18.42 -0.79
C ILE A 200 -3.93 -16.97 -0.82
N ALA A 201 -2.81 -16.66 -0.17
CA ALA A 201 -2.23 -15.32 -0.17
C ALA A 201 -1.81 -14.89 -1.59
N ALA A 202 -1.11 -15.75 -2.35
CA ALA A 202 -0.69 -15.45 -3.72
C ALA A 202 -1.87 -15.18 -4.66
N GLN A 203 -2.94 -15.97 -4.55
CA GLN A 203 -4.16 -15.78 -5.33
C GLN A 203 -4.91 -14.50 -4.93
N SER A 204 -4.99 -14.19 -3.64
CA SER A 204 -5.63 -12.98 -3.12
C SER A 204 -4.92 -11.70 -3.58
N ILE A 205 -3.61 -11.75 -3.77
CA ILE A 205 -2.81 -10.64 -4.31
C ILE A 205 -2.92 -10.57 -5.84
N GLY A 206 -2.95 -11.73 -6.50
CA GLY A 206 -2.96 -11.82 -7.96
C GLY A 206 -4.32 -11.50 -8.60
N GLU A 207 -5.42 -11.86 -7.96
CA GLU A 207 -6.77 -11.61 -8.48
C GLU A 207 -7.01 -10.11 -8.74
N PRO A 208 -6.82 -9.18 -7.78
CA PRO A 208 -7.02 -7.77 -8.05
C PRO A 208 -6.00 -7.18 -9.03
N GLY A 209 -4.88 -7.84 -9.31
CA GLY A 209 -3.93 -7.44 -10.34
C GLY A 209 -4.58 -7.30 -11.73
N THR A 210 -5.43 -8.24 -12.09
CA THR A 210 -6.20 -8.17 -13.35
C THR A 210 -7.18 -6.99 -13.35
N GLN A 211 -7.84 -6.72 -12.21
CA GLN A 211 -8.75 -5.56 -12.09
C GLN A 211 -7.99 -4.22 -12.12
N LEU A 212 -6.79 -4.14 -11.55
CA LEU A 212 -5.93 -2.97 -11.64
C LEU A 212 -5.51 -2.67 -13.08
N THR A 213 -5.27 -3.68 -13.90
CA THR A 213 -4.99 -3.49 -15.34
C THR A 213 -6.21 -2.94 -16.08
N MET A 214 -7.41 -3.40 -15.76
CA MET A 214 -8.66 -2.92 -16.35
C MET A 214 -8.99 -1.49 -15.93
N ARG A 215 -8.69 -1.07 -14.71
CA ARG A 215 -8.95 0.29 -14.22
C ARG A 215 -8.14 1.37 -14.94
N THR A 216 -6.96 1.07 -15.46
CA THR A 216 -6.17 2.01 -16.27
C THR A 216 -6.87 2.40 -17.57
N PHE A 217 -7.74 1.56 -18.10
CA PHE A 217 -8.59 1.84 -19.27
C PHE A 217 -9.62 2.94 -18.99
N HIS A 218 -10.18 2.99 -17.78
CA HIS A 218 -11.24 3.94 -17.42
C HIS A 218 -10.76 5.39 -17.22
N THR A 219 -9.46 5.65 -17.15
CA THR A 219 -8.92 7.02 -17.11
C THR A 219 -8.96 7.74 -18.44
N GLY A 220 -9.24 7.01 -19.54
CA GLY A 220 -9.52 7.59 -20.86
C GLY A 220 -8.36 8.37 -21.47
N GLY A 221 -7.12 8.13 -21.05
CA GLY A 221 -5.93 8.82 -21.57
C GLY A 221 -5.75 10.25 -21.07
N VAL A 222 -6.44 10.66 -20.01
CA VAL A 222 -6.20 11.96 -19.37
C VAL A 222 -4.80 11.97 -18.76
N ALA A 223 -4.06 13.06 -18.99
CA ALA A 223 -2.72 13.24 -18.46
C ALA A 223 -2.76 13.29 -16.92
N GLY A 224 -1.94 12.50 -16.28
CA GLY A 224 -1.76 12.45 -14.82
C GLY A 224 -0.28 12.46 -14.46
N ASP A 225 0.01 12.54 -13.17
CA ASP A 225 1.39 12.49 -12.68
C ASP A 225 2.06 11.16 -13.02
N ASP A 226 3.32 11.22 -13.40
CA ASP A 226 4.17 10.06 -13.78
C ASP A 226 4.66 9.31 -12.53
N ILE A 227 3.75 8.92 -11.64
CA ILE A 227 4.03 8.07 -10.50
C ILE A 227 3.71 6.64 -10.90
N THR A 228 4.65 5.73 -10.69
CA THR A 228 4.43 4.30 -10.91
C THR A 228 3.33 3.81 -9.98
N GLN A 229 2.14 3.55 -10.53
CA GLN A 229 0.96 3.12 -9.78
C GLN A 229 0.41 1.81 -10.36
N GLY A 230 -0.37 1.10 -9.53
CA GLY A 230 -1.01 -0.14 -9.94
C GLY A 230 -0.03 -1.31 -10.08
N LEU A 231 -0.27 -2.17 -11.06
CA LEU A 231 0.49 -3.42 -11.25
C LEU A 231 2.02 -3.23 -11.33
N PRO A 232 2.58 -2.25 -12.06
CA PRO A 232 4.04 -2.05 -12.09
C PRO A 232 4.65 -1.78 -10.71
N ARG A 233 3.91 -1.08 -9.82
CA ARG A 233 4.38 -0.83 -8.45
C ARG A 233 4.34 -2.10 -7.60
N VAL A 234 3.32 -2.92 -7.77
CA VAL A 234 3.21 -4.23 -7.11
C VAL A 234 4.38 -5.12 -7.50
N GLU A 235 4.73 -5.17 -8.79
CA GLU A 235 5.90 -5.93 -9.28
C GLU A 235 7.21 -5.40 -8.73
N GLU A 236 7.43 -4.08 -8.70
CA GLU A 236 8.63 -3.47 -8.10
C GLU A 236 8.81 -3.92 -6.64
N LEU A 237 7.72 -3.95 -5.86
CA LEU A 237 7.77 -4.35 -4.44
C LEU A 237 8.06 -5.84 -4.27
N PHE A 238 7.36 -6.71 -5.01
CA PHE A 238 7.55 -8.17 -4.89
C PHE A 238 8.88 -8.66 -5.43
N GLU A 239 9.41 -8.00 -6.46
CA GLU A 239 10.71 -8.35 -7.03
C GLU A 239 11.87 -7.59 -6.39
N ALA A 240 11.59 -6.72 -5.40
CA ALA A 240 12.58 -5.85 -4.76
C ALA A 240 13.40 -5.04 -5.79
N ARG A 241 12.76 -4.62 -6.88
CA ARG A 241 13.41 -3.81 -7.91
C ARG A 241 13.67 -2.39 -7.39
N LYS A 242 14.79 -1.82 -7.79
CA LYS A 242 15.10 -0.42 -7.50
C LYS A 242 14.03 0.49 -8.11
N PRO A 243 13.29 1.29 -7.33
CA PRO A 243 12.26 2.16 -7.85
C PRO A 243 12.85 3.28 -8.72
N LYS A 244 12.08 3.76 -9.69
CA LYS A 244 12.52 4.84 -10.61
C LYS A 244 12.79 6.16 -9.88
N LYS A 245 12.03 6.46 -8.84
CA LYS A 245 12.23 7.63 -7.98
C LYS A 245 12.46 7.13 -6.56
N MET A 246 13.70 7.13 -6.13
CA MET A 246 14.08 6.79 -4.76
C MET A 246 14.10 8.05 -3.90
N ALA A 247 13.64 7.93 -2.65
CA ALA A 247 13.98 8.91 -1.64
C ALA A 247 15.49 8.83 -1.34
N THR A 248 16.11 9.99 -1.10
CA THR A 248 17.47 10.05 -0.57
C THR A 248 17.39 9.75 0.92
N LEU A 249 18.05 8.69 1.34
CA LEU A 249 18.14 8.28 2.75
C LEU A 249 19.55 8.55 3.24
N SER A 250 19.70 8.90 4.52
CA SER A 250 21.02 9.00 5.14
C SER A 250 21.63 7.61 5.30
N GLU A 251 22.90 7.46 4.93
CA GLU A 251 23.68 6.23 5.14
C GLU A 251 24.39 6.23 6.50
N ILE A 252 24.50 7.41 7.13
CA ILE A 252 25.11 7.59 8.44
C ILE A 252 24.13 8.23 9.40
N SER A 253 24.25 7.91 10.69
CA SER A 253 23.53 8.60 11.76
C SER A 253 24.27 9.86 12.18
N GLY A 254 23.57 10.99 12.32
CA GLY A 254 24.24 12.24 12.67
C GLY A 254 23.32 13.46 12.67
N THR A 255 23.91 14.62 12.87
CA THR A 255 23.19 15.90 12.87
C THR A 255 23.09 16.47 11.47
N VAL A 256 21.89 16.92 11.09
CA VAL A 256 21.56 17.44 9.75
C VAL A 256 21.83 18.94 9.66
N SER A 257 22.51 19.37 8.60
CA SER A 257 22.62 20.78 8.19
C SER A 257 22.18 20.93 6.74
N ILE A 258 21.26 21.86 6.48
CA ILE A 258 20.67 22.10 5.15
C ILE A 258 21.11 23.46 4.65
N GLU A 259 21.75 23.49 3.48
CA GLU A 259 22.21 24.72 2.80
C GLU A 259 21.71 24.75 1.36
N GLU A 260 21.51 25.95 0.80
CA GLU A 260 21.22 26.11 -0.62
C GLU A 260 22.55 26.07 -1.42
N ALA A 261 22.80 24.98 -2.14
CA ALA A 261 23.99 24.84 -2.97
C ALA A 261 23.96 25.72 -4.22
N LYS A 262 22.81 25.89 -4.86
CA LYS A 262 22.56 26.86 -5.96
C LYS A 262 21.18 27.47 -5.73
N LYS A 263 21.12 28.80 -5.63
CA LYS A 263 19.89 29.53 -5.39
C LYS A 263 18.73 29.05 -6.28
N GLY A 264 17.69 28.48 -5.65
CA GLY A 264 16.48 28.03 -6.31
C GLY A 264 16.57 26.74 -7.13
N VAL A 265 17.70 26.01 -7.13
CA VAL A 265 17.90 24.80 -7.97
C VAL A 265 18.15 23.55 -7.14
N MET A 266 19.04 23.60 -6.16
CA MET A 266 19.46 22.43 -5.38
C MET A 266 19.71 22.79 -3.92
N TYR A 267 19.36 21.87 -3.02
CA TYR A 267 19.78 21.87 -1.62
C TYR A 267 20.98 20.93 -1.43
N SER A 268 21.89 21.31 -0.54
CA SER A 268 22.95 20.47 -0.01
C SER A 268 22.60 20.11 1.43
N ILE A 269 22.37 18.83 1.69
CA ILE A 269 22.05 18.31 3.02
C ILE A 269 23.28 17.59 3.52
N THR A 270 23.91 18.14 4.55
CA THR A 270 25.10 17.58 5.18
C THR A 270 24.69 16.85 6.45
N VAL A 271 25.06 15.59 6.57
CA VAL A 271 24.88 14.79 7.81
C VAL A 271 26.26 14.56 8.40
N THR A 272 26.42 14.96 9.67
CA THR A 272 27.68 14.84 10.40
C THR A 272 27.52 13.92 11.59
N ASN A 273 28.30 12.85 11.62
CA ASN A 273 28.42 11.97 12.78
C ASN A 273 29.57 12.48 13.65
N GLU A 274 29.24 13.08 14.79
CA GLU A 274 30.26 13.63 15.71
C GLU A 274 31.06 12.53 16.42
N ALA A 275 30.52 11.32 16.57
CA ALA A 275 31.18 10.22 17.25
C ALA A 275 32.30 9.58 16.41
N GLU A 276 32.11 9.50 15.10
CA GLU A 276 33.03 8.86 14.13
C GLU A 276 33.79 9.89 13.29
N GLY A 277 33.40 11.16 13.35
CA GLY A 277 34.00 12.24 12.55
C GLY A 277 33.70 12.14 11.05
N GLU A 278 32.68 11.37 10.68
CA GLU A 278 32.28 11.17 9.30
C GLU A 278 31.22 12.21 8.87
N THR A 279 31.37 12.74 7.66
CA THR A 279 30.45 13.72 7.09
C THR A 279 30.09 13.31 5.67
N VAL A 280 28.78 13.17 5.40
CA VAL A 280 28.26 12.84 4.07
C VAL A 280 27.36 13.95 3.58
N VAL A 281 27.52 14.34 2.30
CA VAL A 281 26.77 15.42 1.67
C VAL A 281 25.84 14.86 0.60
N TYR A 282 24.55 15.09 0.77
CA TYR A 282 23.50 14.70 -0.17
C TYR A 282 23.00 15.93 -0.92
N THR A 283 22.95 15.83 -2.25
CA THR A 283 22.42 16.91 -3.09
C THR A 283 21.03 16.53 -3.59
N VAL A 284 20.03 17.35 -3.29
CA VAL A 284 18.64 17.10 -3.68
C VAL A 284 18.07 18.30 -4.45
N PRO A 285 17.21 18.08 -5.47
CA PRO A 285 16.60 19.17 -6.21
C PRO A 285 15.65 19.98 -5.33
N HIS A 286 15.50 21.27 -5.58
CA HIS A 286 14.61 22.18 -4.83
C HIS A 286 13.14 21.73 -4.84
N SER A 287 12.72 20.95 -5.86
CA SER A 287 11.37 20.36 -5.96
C SER A 287 11.15 19.13 -5.06
N ALA A 288 12.20 18.62 -4.40
CA ALA A 288 12.07 17.49 -3.48
C ALA A 288 11.44 17.93 -2.16
N GLY A 289 10.54 17.12 -1.62
CA GLY A 289 10.01 17.29 -0.26
C GLY A 289 11.06 16.88 0.75
N ILE A 290 11.56 17.83 1.55
CA ILE A 290 12.52 17.57 2.62
C ILE A 290 11.72 17.31 3.89
N LEU A 291 11.95 16.15 4.54
CA LEU A 291 11.23 15.72 5.75
C LEU A 291 12.00 16.05 7.04
N VAL A 292 13.23 16.52 6.91
CA VAL A 292 14.13 16.82 8.04
C VAL A 292 14.40 18.33 8.13
N HIS A 293 14.76 18.82 9.31
CA HIS A 293 15.09 20.22 9.56
C HIS A 293 16.54 20.36 10.01
N ASN A 294 17.05 21.59 9.96
CA ASN A 294 18.38 21.88 10.50
C ASN A 294 18.47 21.55 11.99
N GLY A 295 19.46 20.76 12.35
CA GLY A 295 19.68 20.32 13.72
C GLY A 295 19.00 19.02 14.12
N ASP A 296 18.18 18.43 13.24
CA ASP A 296 17.58 17.12 13.49
C ASP A 296 18.68 16.05 13.53
N HIS A 297 18.49 15.05 14.35
CA HIS A 297 19.35 13.86 14.39
C HIS A 297 18.64 12.72 13.61
N VAL A 298 19.34 12.14 12.63
CA VAL A 298 18.88 11.08 11.75
C VAL A 298 19.71 9.83 11.90
#